data_bd6b6c63e11b4300cea594ee26b563b3
#
_entry.id   bd6b6c63e11b4300cea594ee26b563b3
#
_cell.length_a   1.000
_cell.length_b   1.000
_cell.length_c   1.000
_cell.angle_alpha   90.00
_cell.angle_beta   90.00
_cell.angle_gamma   90.00
#
_symmetry.space_group_name_H-M   'P 1'
#
loop_
_entity.id
_entity.type
_entity.pdbx_description
1 polymer ?
#
loop_
_entity_poly.entity_id
_entity_poly.type
_entity_poly.pdbx_seq_one_letter_code
_entity_poly.pdbx_strand_id
1 'polypeptide(L)'
;MTMLAPMWILMALWLAFVAVSGVMAYQRWRNQTGAIRTQLLCLWVGATIVFAGDLLHTIAFTVSTYTGNPTGPVTILGSVFEFRTFAMFFDALVFMVYYALWALFIVSRYQQGKPASYDKVTLGLAVSAMVLILPGAVPNALGIYTLDYDIAIWAPHIILFIIFGVMTVWKLIRCSRHAFKAASDPVTQTQERALSIAGIGFAFSFLFFTLFLFLTTLNSEPGIFMILKTFAYMTAFFYIIKGFILSTPTRKIEKK
;
A
#
# COMPACT_ATOMS: atom_id res chain seq x y z
N MET A 1 -26.16 -4.81 12.12
CA MET A 1 -26.17 -3.39 11.72
C MET A 1 -25.28 -2.47 12.55
N THR A 2 -24.94 -2.77 13.78
CA THR A 2 -24.16 -1.91 14.68
C THR A 2 -22.64 -1.89 14.45
N MET A 3 -22.07 -2.83 13.71
CA MET A 3 -20.63 -2.86 13.41
C MET A 3 -20.22 -2.01 12.19
N LEU A 4 -21.12 -1.61 11.33
CA LEU A 4 -20.82 -0.88 10.08
C LEU A 4 -20.39 0.58 10.32
N ALA A 5 -20.99 1.28 11.26
CA ALA A 5 -20.68 2.69 11.51
C ALA A 5 -19.22 2.96 11.97
N PRO A 6 -18.64 2.18 12.92
CA PRO A 6 -17.23 2.36 13.28
C PRO A 6 -16.25 2.10 12.12
N MET A 7 -16.57 1.15 11.25
CA MET A 7 -15.75 0.83 10.08
C MET A 7 -15.72 1.98 9.07
N TRP A 8 -16.85 2.63 8.82
CA TRP A 8 -16.94 3.80 7.93
C TRP A 8 -16.13 4.99 8.44
N ILE A 9 -16.24 5.26 9.74
CA ILE A 9 -15.46 6.33 10.38
C ILE A 9 -13.97 6.02 10.24
N LEU A 10 -13.56 4.79 10.51
CA LEU A 10 -12.16 4.38 10.40
C LEU A 10 -11.65 4.50 8.96
N MET A 11 -12.44 4.08 7.95
CA MET A 11 -12.07 4.22 6.54
C MET A 11 -11.98 5.68 6.12
N ALA A 12 -12.91 6.54 6.55
CA ALA A 12 -12.86 7.97 6.27
C ALA A 12 -11.61 8.62 6.89
N LEU A 13 -11.30 8.29 8.15
CA LEU A 13 -10.07 8.74 8.81
C LEU A 13 -8.82 8.25 8.11
N TRP A 14 -8.80 7.00 7.67
CA TRP A 14 -7.71 6.43 6.92
C TRP A 14 -7.49 7.16 5.58
N LEU A 15 -8.55 7.34 4.78
CA LEU A 15 -8.48 8.05 3.52
C LEU A 15 -7.99 9.50 3.71
N ALA A 16 -8.50 10.21 4.72
CA ALA A 16 -8.04 11.55 5.05
C ALA A 16 -6.55 11.56 5.41
N PHE A 17 -6.10 10.58 6.18
CA PHE A 17 -4.71 10.46 6.62
C PHE A 17 -3.75 10.19 5.45
N VAL A 18 -4.12 9.30 4.54
CA VAL A 18 -3.35 9.00 3.32
C VAL A 18 -3.30 10.22 2.39
N ALA A 19 -4.43 10.91 2.19
CA ALA A 19 -4.49 12.13 1.39
C ALA A 19 -3.57 13.22 1.94
N VAL A 20 -3.62 13.48 3.25
CA VAL A 20 -2.72 14.45 3.92
C VAL A 20 -1.26 14.05 3.73
N SER A 21 -0.94 12.76 3.89
CA SER A 21 0.41 12.24 3.69
C SER A 21 0.92 12.52 2.27
N GLY A 22 0.07 12.27 1.27
CA GLY A 22 0.37 12.51 -0.15
C GLY A 22 0.61 13.99 -0.44
N VAL A 23 -0.26 14.87 0.05
CA VAL A 23 -0.14 16.33 -0.12
C VAL A 23 1.15 16.84 0.51
N MET A 24 1.47 16.42 1.73
CA MET A 24 2.69 16.82 2.43
C MET A 24 3.95 16.33 1.71
N ALA A 25 3.96 15.08 1.24
CA ALA A 25 5.07 14.53 0.47
C ALA A 25 5.25 15.30 -0.86
N TYR A 26 4.17 15.65 -1.56
CA TYR A 26 4.19 16.46 -2.78
C TYR A 26 4.77 17.85 -2.53
N GLN A 27 4.29 18.55 -1.50
CA GLN A 27 4.78 19.89 -1.15
C GLN A 27 6.30 19.88 -0.87
N ARG A 28 6.80 18.85 -0.19
CA ARG A 28 8.24 18.70 0.06
C ARG A 28 8.99 18.31 -1.20
N TRP A 29 8.46 17.39 -2.02
CA TRP A 29 9.04 16.95 -3.28
C TRP A 29 9.33 18.10 -4.24
N ARG A 30 8.41 19.04 -4.38
CA ARG A 30 8.58 20.21 -5.27
C ARG A 30 9.82 21.03 -4.96
N ASN A 31 10.26 21.04 -3.70
CA ASN A 31 11.33 21.89 -3.19
C ASN A 31 12.65 21.11 -2.97
N GLN A 32 12.73 19.86 -3.43
CA GLN A 32 13.91 19.01 -3.24
C GLN A 32 14.56 18.59 -4.55
N THR A 33 15.82 18.16 -4.47
CA THR A 33 16.63 17.64 -5.59
C THR A 33 17.33 16.34 -5.20
N GLY A 34 17.90 15.63 -6.17
CA GLY A 34 18.68 14.40 -5.93
C GLY A 34 17.87 13.25 -5.31
N ALA A 35 18.53 12.43 -4.51
CA ALA A 35 17.94 11.21 -3.94
C ALA A 35 16.71 11.49 -3.05
N ILE A 36 16.72 12.57 -2.27
CA ILE A 36 15.59 12.96 -1.42
C ILE A 36 14.33 13.24 -2.25
N ARG A 37 14.50 13.87 -3.42
CA ARG A 37 13.38 14.09 -4.34
C ARG A 37 12.77 12.79 -4.82
N THR A 38 13.59 11.80 -5.18
CA THR A 38 13.12 10.46 -5.57
C THR A 38 12.37 9.77 -4.42
N GLN A 39 12.90 9.84 -3.21
CA GLN A 39 12.26 9.26 -2.03
C GLN A 39 10.88 9.88 -1.76
N LEU A 40 10.78 11.20 -1.81
CA LEU A 40 9.52 11.92 -1.62
C LEU A 40 8.53 11.66 -2.76
N LEU A 41 9.03 11.48 -4.00
CA LEU A 41 8.21 11.06 -5.14
C LEU A 41 7.58 9.69 -4.89
N CYS A 42 8.37 8.72 -4.43
CA CYS A 42 7.86 7.39 -4.09
C CYS A 42 6.76 7.46 -3.03
N LEU A 43 6.94 8.28 -2.00
CA LEU A 43 5.94 8.47 -0.93
C LEU A 43 4.69 9.16 -1.44
N TRP A 44 4.82 10.22 -2.25
CA TRP A 44 3.70 10.92 -2.83
C TRP A 44 2.88 10.05 -3.78
N VAL A 45 3.54 9.44 -4.76
CA VAL A 45 2.87 8.55 -5.73
C VAL A 45 2.26 7.36 -5.01
N GLY A 46 2.98 6.76 -4.06
CA GLY A 46 2.49 5.66 -3.24
C GLY A 46 1.23 6.02 -2.46
N ALA A 47 1.22 7.16 -1.77
CA ALA A 47 0.05 7.63 -1.04
C ALA A 47 -1.13 7.91 -2.00
N THR A 48 -0.88 8.53 -3.16
CA THR A 48 -1.93 8.81 -4.16
C THR A 48 -2.57 7.54 -4.70
N ILE A 49 -1.75 6.52 -5.01
CA ILE A 49 -2.23 5.24 -5.54
C ILE A 49 -3.03 4.48 -4.46
N VAL A 50 -2.53 4.42 -3.22
CA VAL A 50 -3.25 3.80 -2.09
C VAL A 50 -4.57 4.52 -1.84
N PHE A 51 -4.58 5.86 -1.84
CA PHE A 51 -5.81 6.63 -1.70
C PHE A 51 -6.85 6.28 -2.78
N ALA A 52 -6.42 6.21 -4.04
CA ALA A 52 -7.31 5.87 -5.15
C ALA A 52 -7.86 4.44 -5.03
N GLY A 53 -7.02 3.46 -4.66
CA GLY A 53 -7.41 2.07 -4.45
C GLY A 53 -8.41 1.92 -3.30
N ASP A 54 -8.07 2.44 -2.15
CA ASP A 54 -8.93 2.35 -0.95
C ASP A 54 -10.24 3.15 -1.11
N LEU A 55 -10.22 4.27 -1.84
CA LEU A 55 -11.44 5.00 -2.17
C LEU A 55 -12.35 4.18 -3.06
N LEU A 56 -11.81 3.58 -4.13
CA LEU A 56 -12.58 2.71 -5.02
C LEU A 56 -13.14 1.50 -4.27
N HIS A 57 -12.32 0.87 -3.42
CA HIS A 57 -12.76 -0.25 -2.56
C HIS A 57 -13.88 0.18 -1.62
N THR A 58 -13.76 1.36 -0.99
CA THR A 58 -14.78 1.92 -0.09
C THR A 58 -16.09 2.18 -0.84
N ILE A 59 -16.03 2.75 -2.06
CA ILE A 59 -17.20 2.98 -2.90
C ILE A 59 -17.86 1.64 -3.27
N ALA A 60 -17.08 0.65 -3.73
CA ALA A 60 -17.59 -0.67 -4.08
C ALA A 60 -18.30 -1.36 -2.90
N PHE A 61 -17.67 -1.30 -1.72
CA PHE A 61 -18.26 -1.86 -0.50
C PHE A 61 -19.55 -1.13 -0.08
N THR A 62 -19.59 0.21 -0.23
CA THR A 62 -20.80 1.01 0.03
C THR A 62 -21.94 0.61 -0.87
N VAL A 63 -21.69 0.58 -2.18
CA VAL A 63 -22.71 0.21 -3.17
C VAL A 63 -23.23 -1.20 -2.89
N SER A 64 -22.33 -2.16 -2.65
CA SER A 64 -22.68 -3.54 -2.30
C SER A 64 -23.55 -3.64 -1.04
N THR A 65 -23.25 -2.84 -0.01
CA THR A 65 -24.00 -2.84 1.25
C THR A 65 -25.40 -2.24 1.10
N TYR A 66 -25.53 -1.13 0.36
CA TYR A 66 -26.82 -0.45 0.19
C TYR A 66 -27.74 -1.11 -0.83
N THR A 67 -27.19 -1.75 -1.85
CA THR A 67 -28.01 -2.46 -2.87
C THR A 67 -28.43 -3.87 -2.42
N GLY A 68 -27.89 -4.36 -1.31
CA GLY A 68 -28.13 -5.73 -0.84
C GLY A 68 -27.58 -6.81 -1.78
N ASN A 69 -26.88 -6.39 -2.84
CA ASN A 69 -26.28 -7.29 -3.82
C ASN A 69 -24.75 -7.20 -3.73
N PRO A 70 -24.09 -8.12 -3.00
CA PRO A 70 -22.65 -8.08 -2.78
C PRO A 70 -21.84 -8.25 -4.09
N THR A 71 -22.46 -8.80 -5.13
CA THR A 71 -21.85 -9.01 -6.45
C THR A 71 -22.47 -8.13 -7.53
N GLY A 72 -23.35 -7.17 -7.15
CA GLY A 72 -24.21 -6.42 -8.05
C GLY A 72 -23.55 -6.03 -9.36
N PRO A 73 -24.00 -6.60 -10.48
CA PRO A 73 -23.47 -6.22 -11.77
C PRO A 73 -23.76 -4.74 -12.03
N VAL A 74 -22.72 -3.94 -12.18
CA VAL A 74 -22.83 -2.56 -12.64
C VAL A 74 -22.63 -2.58 -14.14
N THR A 75 -23.64 -2.14 -14.90
CA THR A 75 -23.49 -2.01 -16.35
C THR A 75 -22.75 -0.73 -16.68
N ILE A 76 -21.53 -0.84 -17.17
CA ILE A 76 -20.73 0.28 -17.65
C ILE A 76 -20.52 0.10 -19.16
N LEU A 77 -20.90 1.08 -19.98
CA LEU A 77 -20.77 1.06 -21.43
C LEU A 77 -21.37 -0.21 -22.10
N GLY A 78 -22.47 -0.72 -21.55
CA GLY A 78 -23.14 -1.91 -22.08
C GLY A 78 -22.55 -3.25 -21.64
N SER A 79 -21.46 -3.24 -20.88
CA SER A 79 -20.86 -4.44 -20.29
C SER A 79 -21.22 -4.57 -18.82
N VAL A 80 -21.52 -5.79 -18.38
CA VAL A 80 -21.84 -6.12 -17.00
C VAL A 80 -20.54 -6.30 -16.23
N PHE A 81 -20.23 -5.37 -15.32
CA PHE A 81 -19.05 -5.45 -14.45
C PHE A 81 -19.45 -5.96 -13.07
N GLU A 82 -18.75 -6.97 -12.57
CA GLU A 82 -18.75 -7.27 -11.14
C GLU A 82 -17.87 -6.26 -10.41
N PHE A 83 -18.48 -5.14 -10.02
CA PHE A 83 -17.76 -3.99 -9.46
C PHE A 83 -16.92 -4.35 -8.22
N ARG A 84 -17.40 -5.28 -7.37
CA ARG A 84 -16.65 -5.75 -6.21
C ARG A 84 -15.37 -6.48 -6.62
N THR A 85 -15.46 -7.38 -7.56
CA THR A 85 -14.31 -8.15 -8.07
C THR A 85 -13.31 -7.22 -8.73
N PHE A 86 -13.78 -6.28 -9.56
CA PHE A 86 -12.93 -5.25 -10.13
C PHE A 86 -12.19 -4.43 -9.06
N ALA A 87 -12.90 -3.98 -8.01
CA ALA A 87 -12.30 -3.22 -6.92
C ALA A 87 -11.24 -4.03 -6.16
N MET A 88 -11.45 -5.32 -5.94
CA MET A 88 -10.46 -6.21 -5.30
C MET A 88 -9.21 -6.39 -6.16
N PHE A 89 -9.35 -6.57 -7.48
CA PHE A 89 -8.22 -6.65 -8.41
C PHE A 89 -7.44 -5.35 -8.47
N PHE A 90 -8.16 -4.23 -8.54
CA PHE A 90 -7.53 -2.92 -8.56
C PHE A 90 -6.76 -2.65 -7.25
N ASP A 91 -7.33 -3.01 -6.11
CA ASP A 91 -6.68 -2.89 -4.80
C ASP A 91 -5.41 -3.74 -4.73
N ALA A 92 -5.45 -4.98 -5.21
CA ALA A 92 -4.27 -5.84 -5.28
C ALA A 92 -3.16 -5.23 -6.17
N LEU A 93 -3.52 -4.69 -7.34
CA LEU A 93 -2.58 -3.99 -8.22
C LEU A 93 -1.97 -2.76 -7.54
N VAL A 94 -2.79 -1.97 -6.87
CA VAL A 94 -2.39 -0.79 -6.09
C VAL A 94 -1.36 -1.16 -5.03
N PHE A 95 -1.62 -2.20 -4.26
CA PHE A 95 -0.68 -2.64 -3.24
C PHE A 95 0.65 -3.13 -3.82
N MET A 96 0.63 -3.82 -4.96
CA MET A 96 1.86 -4.23 -5.65
C MET A 96 2.70 -3.05 -6.09
N VAL A 97 2.08 -2.05 -6.73
CA VAL A 97 2.76 -0.81 -7.12
C VAL A 97 3.30 -0.08 -5.89
N TYR A 98 2.52 -0.03 -4.82
CA TYR A 98 2.93 0.59 -3.55
C TYR A 98 4.19 -0.05 -2.97
N TYR A 99 4.27 -1.38 -2.93
CA TYR A 99 5.49 -2.06 -2.45
C TYR A 99 6.66 -1.94 -3.42
N ALA A 100 6.41 -1.87 -4.73
CA ALA A 100 7.46 -1.56 -5.71
C ALA A 100 8.04 -0.15 -5.47
N LEU A 101 7.20 0.83 -5.16
CA LEU A 101 7.65 2.18 -4.79
C LEU A 101 8.46 2.18 -3.48
N TRP A 102 8.09 1.35 -2.50
CA TRP A 102 8.91 1.16 -1.30
C TRP A 102 10.25 0.51 -1.59
N ALA A 103 10.32 -0.46 -2.50
CA ALA A 103 11.58 -1.04 -2.95
C ALA A 103 12.47 0.03 -3.62
N LEU A 104 11.91 0.88 -4.47
CA LEU A 104 12.61 2.01 -5.09
C LEU A 104 13.08 3.05 -4.06
N PHE A 105 12.25 3.33 -3.07
CA PHE A 105 12.62 4.20 -1.94
C PHE A 105 13.85 3.66 -1.20
N ILE A 106 13.85 2.36 -0.87
CA ILE A 106 14.95 1.69 -0.18
C ILE A 106 16.23 1.75 -1.02
N VAL A 107 16.14 1.46 -2.31
CA VAL A 107 17.27 1.53 -3.24
C VAL A 107 17.84 2.95 -3.32
N SER A 108 16.96 3.95 -3.45
CA SER A 108 17.36 5.36 -3.50
C SER A 108 18.03 5.83 -2.21
N ARG A 109 17.53 5.38 -1.05
CA ARG A 109 18.02 5.85 0.25
C ARG A 109 19.29 5.14 0.73
N TYR A 110 19.32 3.82 0.60
CA TYR A 110 20.38 3.01 1.22
C TYR A 110 21.41 2.44 0.24
N GLN A 111 21.14 2.53 -1.06
CA GLN A 111 21.99 1.92 -2.09
C GLN A 111 22.48 2.91 -3.16
N GLN A 112 22.35 4.19 -2.89
CA GLN A 112 22.80 5.27 -3.82
C GLN A 112 22.23 5.09 -5.24
N GLY A 113 21.02 4.57 -5.37
CA GLY A 113 20.36 4.31 -6.65
C GLY A 113 20.86 3.07 -7.41
N LYS A 114 21.76 2.28 -6.83
CA LYS A 114 22.28 1.05 -7.45
C LYS A 114 21.59 -0.17 -6.83
N PRO A 115 20.62 -0.80 -7.51
CA PRO A 115 19.93 -1.97 -6.98
C PRO A 115 20.90 -3.16 -6.90
N ALA A 116 20.97 -3.81 -5.74
CA ALA A 116 21.64 -5.09 -5.60
C ALA A 116 20.90 -6.18 -6.39
N SER A 117 21.56 -7.31 -6.65
CA SER A 117 20.91 -8.44 -7.36
C SER A 117 19.60 -8.88 -6.71
N TYR A 118 19.55 -8.89 -5.38
CA TYR A 118 18.36 -9.17 -4.60
C TYR A 118 17.19 -8.20 -4.91
N ASP A 119 17.45 -6.91 -5.10
CA ASP A 119 16.40 -5.94 -5.42
C ASP A 119 15.86 -6.11 -6.82
N LYS A 120 16.69 -6.55 -7.75
CA LYS A 120 16.27 -6.89 -9.12
C LYS A 120 15.33 -8.10 -9.10
N VAL A 121 15.63 -9.12 -8.30
CA VAL A 121 14.74 -10.28 -8.10
C VAL A 121 13.42 -9.85 -7.49
N THR A 122 13.47 -9.02 -6.44
CA THR A 122 12.27 -8.52 -5.75
C THR A 122 11.38 -7.68 -6.67
N LEU A 123 11.98 -6.80 -7.48
CA LEU A 123 11.25 -6.04 -8.51
C LEU A 123 10.70 -6.95 -9.62
N GLY A 124 11.47 -7.94 -10.04
CA GLY A 124 11.03 -8.94 -11.02
C GLY A 124 9.81 -9.73 -10.53
N LEU A 125 9.79 -10.15 -9.26
CA LEU A 125 8.64 -10.82 -8.64
C LEU A 125 7.41 -9.89 -8.59
N ALA A 126 7.60 -8.61 -8.26
CA ALA A 126 6.50 -7.65 -8.26
C ALA A 126 5.89 -7.46 -9.65
N VAL A 127 6.74 -7.30 -10.68
CA VAL A 127 6.28 -7.18 -12.07
C VAL A 127 5.58 -8.46 -12.53
N SER A 128 6.13 -9.63 -12.21
CA SER A 128 5.50 -10.92 -12.54
C SER A 128 4.13 -11.05 -11.89
N ALA A 129 4.00 -10.65 -10.62
CA ALA A 129 2.72 -10.67 -9.92
C ALA A 129 1.71 -9.70 -10.54
N MET A 130 2.13 -8.49 -10.96
CA MET A 130 1.28 -7.55 -11.68
C MET A 130 0.79 -8.13 -13.02
N VAL A 131 1.68 -8.78 -13.77
CA VAL A 131 1.33 -9.40 -15.05
C VAL A 131 0.34 -10.55 -14.85
N LEU A 132 0.50 -11.35 -13.79
CA LEU A 132 -0.40 -12.48 -13.48
C LEU A 132 -1.82 -12.03 -13.08
N ILE A 133 -1.98 -10.80 -12.56
CA ILE A 133 -3.31 -10.27 -12.24
C ILE A 133 -4.11 -9.93 -13.50
N LEU A 134 -3.47 -9.36 -14.51
CA LEU A 134 -4.16 -8.83 -15.68
C LEU A 134 -5.01 -9.87 -16.42
N PRO A 135 -4.54 -11.11 -16.68
CA PRO A 135 -5.34 -12.14 -17.34
C PRO A 135 -6.57 -12.58 -16.54
N GLY A 136 -6.55 -12.46 -15.21
CA GLY A 136 -7.68 -12.79 -14.37
C GLY A 136 -8.61 -11.60 -14.13
N ALA A 137 -8.04 -10.40 -13.93
CA ALA A 137 -8.79 -9.20 -13.62
C ALA A 137 -9.76 -8.81 -14.74
N VAL A 138 -9.28 -8.77 -15.98
CA VAL A 138 -10.07 -8.30 -17.14
C VAL A 138 -11.23 -9.25 -17.47
N PRO A 139 -11.01 -10.57 -17.66
CA PRO A 139 -12.09 -11.49 -17.95
C PRO A 139 -13.12 -11.60 -16.81
N ASN A 140 -12.68 -11.53 -15.56
CA ASN A 140 -13.57 -11.56 -14.41
C ASN A 140 -14.40 -10.26 -14.32
N ALA A 141 -13.78 -9.11 -14.51
CA ALA A 141 -14.48 -7.84 -14.57
C ALA A 141 -15.53 -7.80 -15.71
N LEU A 142 -15.33 -8.59 -16.77
CA LEU A 142 -16.29 -8.75 -17.87
C LEU A 142 -17.32 -9.87 -17.63
N GLY A 143 -17.31 -10.53 -16.46
CA GLY A 143 -18.22 -11.62 -16.16
C GLY A 143 -18.01 -12.90 -16.98
N ILE A 144 -16.84 -13.09 -17.57
CA ILE A 144 -16.51 -14.22 -18.45
C ILE A 144 -16.11 -15.47 -17.66
N TYR A 145 -15.66 -15.32 -16.40
CA TYR A 145 -15.16 -16.43 -15.58
C TYR A 145 -15.95 -16.65 -14.29
N THR A 146 -15.97 -17.90 -13.85
CA THR A 146 -16.59 -18.34 -12.59
C THR A 146 -15.65 -18.20 -11.39
N LEU A 147 -16.19 -18.23 -10.18
CA LEU A 147 -15.46 -18.08 -8.92
C LEU A 147 -14.29 -19.07 -8.75
N ASP A 148 -14.44 -20.30 -9.25
CA ASP A 148 -13.39 -21.35 -9.14
C ASP A 148 -12.13 -20.99 -9.95
N TYR A 149 -12.29 -20.32 -11.07
CA TYR A 149 -11.17 -19.81 -11.85
C TYR A 149 -10.44 -18.67 -11.12
N ASP A 150 -11.16 -17.88 -10.34
CA ASP A 150 -10.61 -16.79 -9.54
C ASP A 150 -9.61 -17.28 -8.51
N ILE A 151 -9.91 -18.38 -7.81
CA ILE A 151 -9.01 -18.93 -6.78
C ILE A 151 -7.69 -19.38 -7.41
N ALA A 152 -7.73 -20.02 -8.57
CA ALA A 152 -6.52 -20.49 -9.27
C ALA A 152 -5.60 -19.32 -9.68
N ILE A 153 -6.19 -18.16 -10.03
CA ILE A 153 -5.42 -16.96 -10.38
C ILE A 153 -4.98 -16.19 -9.14
N TRP A 154 -5.87 -16.08 -8.14
CA TRP A 154 -5.61 -15.32 -6.92
C TRP A 154 -4.55 -15.94 -6.01
N ALA A 155 -4.52 -17.27 -5.87
CA ALA A 155 -3.60 -17.92 -4.94
C ALA A 155 -2.12 -17.64 -5.26
N PRO A 156 -1.65 -17.80 -6.50
CA PRO A 156 -0.28 -17.43 -6.86
C PRO A 156 0.02 -15.95 -6.62
N HIS A 157 -0.95 -15.06 -6.93
CA HIS A 157 -0.80 -13.64 -6.74
C HIS A 157 -0.67 -13.27 -5.25
N ILE A 158 -1.52 -13.81 -4.39
CA ILE A 158 -1.46 -13.59 -2.93
C ILE A 158 -0.11 -14.07 -2.38
N ILE A 159 0.36 -15.24 -2.81
CA ILE A 159 1.64 -15.78 -2.37
C ILE A 159 2.79 -14.85 -2.78
N LEU A 160 2.84 -14.42 -4.03
CA LEU A 160 3.86 -13.49 -4.53
C LEU A 160 3.78 -12.13 -3.82
N PHE A 161 2.57 -11.63 -3.58
CA PHE A 161 2.34 -10.40 -2.83
C PHE A 161 2.87 -10.50 -1.39
N ILE A 162 2.59 -11.61 -0.69
CA ILE A 162 3.08 -11.82 0.68
C ILE A 162 4.61 -11.88 0.67
N ILE A 163 5.21 -12.68 -0.20
CA ILE A 163 6.67 -12.81 -0.29
C ILE A 163 7.30 -11.45 -0.54
N PHE A 164 6.84 -10.73 -1.56
CA PHE A 164 7.37 -9.44 -1.95
C PHE A 164 7.21 -8.38 -0.84
N GLY A 165 6.04 -8.31 -0.23
CA GLY A 165 5.78 -7.37 0.84
C GLY A 165 6.62 -7.64 2.09
N VAL A 166 6.70 -8.91 2.52
CA VAL A 166 7.55 -9.30 3.67
C VAL A 166 9.01 -8.96 3.41
N MET A 167 9.53 -9.28 2.21
CA MET A 167 10.91 -8.98 1.84
C MET A 167 11.18 -7.47 1.85
N THR A 168 10.28 -6.66 1.30
CA THR A 168 10.41 -5.21 1.25
C THR A 168 10.38 -4.60 2.65
N VAL A 169 9.42 -5.01 3.48
CA VAL A 169 9.27 -4.53 4.86
C VAL A 169 10.46 -4.93 5.73
N TRP A 170 10.89 -6.17 5.63
CA TRP A 170 12.09 -6.65 6.34
C TRP A 170 13.33 -5.84 5.97
N LYS A 171 13.53 -5.57 4.67
CA LYS A 171 14.64 -4.77 4.19
C LYS A 171 14.57 -3.32 4.71
N LEU A 172 13.39 -2.72 4.71
CA LEU A 172 13.19 -1.38 5.28
C LEU A 172 13.60 -1.33 6.74
N ILE A 173 13.12 -2.27 7.57
CA ILE A 173 13.45 -2.35 9.00
C ILE A 173 14.95 -2.55 9.21
N ARG A 174 15.55 -3.47 8.47
CA ARG A 174 16.98 -3.79 8.60
C ARG A 174 17.85 -2.60 8.22
N CYS A 175 17.61 -2.01 7.06
CA CYS A 175 18.40 -0.89 6.55
C CYS A 175 18.25 0.36 7.44
N SER A 176 17.03 0.70 7.85
CA SER A 176 16.79 1.86 8.71
C SER A 176 17.41 1.69 10.11
N ARG A 177 17.33 0.48 10.69
CA ARG A 177 18.01 0.21 11.98
C ARG A 177 19.53 0.32 11.88
N HIS A 178 20.10 -0.18 10.78
CA HIS A 178 21.54 -0.07 10.55
C HIS A 178 21.96 1.39 10.38
N ALA A 179 21.25 2.14 9.53
CA ALA A 179 21.49 3.54 9.28
C ALA A 179 21.30 4.40 10.56
N PHE A 180 20.29 4.09 11.38
CA PHE A 180 20.08 4.74 12.68
C PHE A 180 21.29 4.61 13.61
N LYS A 181 21.89 3.41 13.67
CA LYS A 181 23.07 3.17 14.51
C LYS A 181 24.33 3.86 13.97
N ALA A 182 24.42 4.04 12.67
CA ALA A 182 25.56 4.68 12.00
C ALA A 182 25.45 6.21 11.90
N ALA A 183 24.25 6.76 12.08
CA ALA A 183 24.01 8.19 11.95
C ALA A 183 24.57 8.98 13.12
N SER A 184 25.33 10.03 12.83
CA SER A 184 25.87 10.97 13.81
C SER A 184 25.01 12.22 14.00
N ASP A 185 24.21 12.60 13.01
CA ASP A 185 23.36 13.78 13.09
C ASP A 185 21.93 13.45 13.57
N PRO A 186 21.34 14.33 14.41
CA PRO A 186 20.01 14.09 15.02
C PRO A 186 18.85 14.00 14.00
N VAL A 187 18.97 14.69 12.86
CA VAL A 187 17.92 14.69 11.83
C VAL A 187 17.87 13.33 11.16
N THR A 188 19.01 12.81 10.71
CA THR A 188 19.11 11.47 10.14
C THR A 188 18.69 10.41 11.15
N GLN A 189 19.11 10.51 12.41
CA GLN A 189 18.66 9.58 13.46
C GLN A 189 17.14 9.57 13.60
N THR A 190 16.52 10.75 13.63
CA THR A 190 15.05 10.88 13.72
C THR A 190 14.36 10.23 12.51
N GLN A 191 14.87 10.48 11.30
CA GLN A 191 14.33 9.89 10.07
C GLN A 191 14.44 8.37 10.08
N GLU A 192 15.62 7.83 10.41
CA GLU A 192 15.85 6.39 10.39
C GLU A 192 15.06 5.65 11.48
N ARG A 193 14.94 6.25 12.67
CA ARG A 193 14.06 5.73 13.72
C ARG A 193 12.61 5.68 13.25
N ALA A 194 12.12 6.73 12.62
CA ALA A 194 10.76 6.81 12.11
C ALA A 194 10.50 5.77 11.03
N LEU A 195 11.43 5.59 10.08
CA LEU A 195 11.33 4.58 9.03
C LEU A 195 11.35 3.15 9.60
N SER A 196 12.16 2.90 10.64
CA SER A 196 12.16 1.61 11.33
C SER A 196 10.82 1.30 12.00
N ILE A 197 10.21 2.29 12.69
CA ILE A 197 8.90 2.13 13.33
C ILE A 197 7.81 1.97 12.27
N ALA A 198 7.86 2.74 11.19
CA ALA A 198 6.94 2.59 10.06
C ALA A 198 7.03 1.19 9.44
N GLY A 199 8.23 0.66 9.26
CA GLY A 199 8.44 -0.71 8.80
C GLY A 199 7.79 -1.75 9.72
N ILE A 200 7.91 -1.59 11.04
CA ILE A 200 7.23 -2.46 12.01
C ILE A 200 5.69 -2.34 11.89
N GLY A 201 5.16 -1.13 11.73
CA GLY A 201 3.73 -0.91 11.46
C GLY A 201 3.26 -1.63 10.19
N PHE A 202 4.02 -1.56 9.11
CA PHE A 202 3.74 -2.33 7.88
C PHE A 202 3.80 -3.84 8.11
N ALA A 203 4.76 -4.34 8.89
CA ALA A 203 4.84 -5.77 9.22
C ALA A 203 3.58 -6.26 9.96
N PHE A 204 3.11 -5.51 10.96
CA PHE A 204 1.87 -5.82 11.66
C PHE A 204 0.64 -5.73 10.75
N SER A 205 0.59 -4.72 9.88
CA SER A 205 -0.49 -4.61 8.91
C SER A 205 -0.54 -5.82 7.96
N PHE A 206 0.62 -6.30 7.51
CA PHE A 206 0.73 -7.52 6.71
C PHE A 206 0.25 -8.75 7.47
N LEU A 207 0.66 -8.91 8.70
CA LEU A 207 0.25 -10.02 9.57
C LEU A 207 -1.28 -10.02 9.74
N PHE A 208 -1.87 -8.88 10.07
CA PHE A 208 -3.32 -8.79 10.25
C PHE A 208 -4.09 -9.01 8.95
N PHE A 209 -3.57 -8.55 7.82
CA PHE A 209 -4.16 -8.83 6.51
C PHE A 209 -4.10 -10.32 6.16
N THR A 210 -2.99 -10.97 6.41
CA THR A 210 -2.82 -12.41 6.18
C THR A 210 -3.77 -13.22 7.06
N LEU A 211 -3.89 -12.85 8.35
CA LEU A 211 -4.84 -13.48 9.27
C LEU A 211 -6.29 -13.24 8.84
N PHE A 212 -6.61 -12.03 8.38
CA PHE A 212 -7.94 -11.73 7.81
C PHE A 212 -8.25 -12.65 6.63
N LEU A 213 -7.36 -12.77 5.65
CA LEU A 213 -7.54 -13.63 4.48
C LEU A 213 -7.73 -15.10 4.90
N PHE A 214 -6.86 -15.60 5.78
CA PHE A 214 -6.91 -16.98 6.25
C PHE A 214 -8.23 -17.30 6.96
N LEU A 215 -8.67 -16.42 7.88
CA LEU A 215 -9.92 -16.64 8.62
C LEU A 215 -11.16 -16.47 7.74
N THR A 216 -11.11 -15.61 6.72
CA THR A 216 -12.19 -15.46 5.75
C THR A 216 -12.40 -16.76 4.95
N THR A 217 -11.31 -17.46 4.61
CA THR A 217 -11.40 -18.76 3.93
C THR A 217 -12.03 -19.85 4.82
N LEU A 218 -12.01 -19.67 6.14
CA LEU A 218 -12.64 -20.55 7.13
C LEU A 218 -14.08 -20.15 7.48
N ASN A 219 -14.72 -19.29 6.67
CA ASN A 219 -16.09 -18.79 6.89
C ASN A 219 -16.31 -18.09 8.25
N SER A 220 -15.24 -17.52 8.83
CA SER A 220 -15.35 -16.70 10.03
C SER A 220 -15.45 -15.21 9.65
N GLU A 221 -16.04 -14.38 10.53
CA GLU A 221 -16.15 -12.92 10.32
C GLU A 221 -14.97 -12.18 10.99
N PRO A 222 -13.81 -12.08 10.34
CA PRO A 222 -12.58 -11.58 10.96
C PRO A 222 -12.45 -10.06 10.93
N GLY A 223 -13.55 -9.30 10.96
CA GLY A 223 -13.57 -7.84 10.82
C GLY A 223 -12.61 -7.10 11.76
N ILE A 224 -12.31 -7.66 12.94
CA ILE A 224 -11.35 -7.09 13.89
C ILE A 224 -9.95 -6.97 13.26
N PHE A 225 -9.51 -7.93 12.44
CA PHE A 225 -8.18 -7.89 11.82
C PHE A 225 -8.07 -6.79 10.76
N MET A 226 -9.17 -6.44 10.07
CA MET A 226 -9.20 -5.28 9.18
C MET A 226 -9.04 -3.97 9.96
N ILE A 227 -9.66 -3.86 11.12
CA ILE A 227 -9.50 -2.71 12.01
C ILE A 227 -8.05 -2.61 12.47
N LEU A 228 -7.46 -3.71 12.98
CA LEU A 228 -6.08 -3.75 13.43
C LEU A 228 -5.09 -3.45 12.29
N LYS A 229 -5.31 -3.98 11.09
CA LYS A 229 -4.55 -3.65 9.88
C LYS A 229 -4.53 -2.15 9.64
N THR A 230 -5.72 -1.52 9.66
CA THR A 230 -5.85 -0.09 9.37
C THR A 230 -5.11 0.76 10.41
N PHE A 231 -5.23 0.44 11.70
CA PHE A 231 -4.48 1.13 12.76
C PHE A 231 -2.96 0.96 12.59
N ALA A 232 -2.49 -0.22 12.22
CA ALA A 232 -1.08 -0.47 11.97
C ALA A 232 -0.56 0.37 10.77
N TYR A 233 -1.35 0.50 9.69
CA TYR A 233 -1.03 1.38 8.57
C TYR A 233 -1.03 2.86 8.98
N MET A 234 -2.04 3.32 9.72
CA MET A 234 -2.10 4.71 10.21
C MET A 234 -0.88 5.04 11.05
N THR A 235 -0.46 4.12 11.93
CA THR A 235 0.75 4.28 12.72
C THR A 235 1.99 4.40 11.84
N ALA A 236 2.15 3.53 10.83
CA ALA A 236 3.27 3.58 9.92
C ALA A 236 3.34 4.94 9.18
N PHE A 237 2.23 5.38 8.61
CA PHE A 237 2.14 6.68 7.91
C PHE A 237 2.38 7.86 8.84
N PHE A 238 1.88 7.82 10.08
CA PHE A 238 2.14 8.87 11.07
C PHE A 238 3.65 9.06 11.29
N TYR A 239 4.39 7.97 11.46
CA TYR A 239 5.83 8.06 11.64
C TYR A 239 6.55 8.51 10.37
N ILE A 240 6.09 8.14 9.17
CA ILE A 240 6.62 8.65 7.91
C ILE A 240 6.41 10.16 7.82
N ILE A 241 5.22 10.66 8.13
CA ILE A 241 4.94 12.10 8.10
C ILE A 241 5.82 12.82 9.12
N LYS A 242 5.70 12.45 10.38
CA LYS A 242 6.36 13.15 11.48
C LYS A 242 7.88 13.05 11.41
N GLY A 243 8.39 11.85 11.18
CA GLY A 243 9.81 11.57 11.32
C GLY A 243 10.60 11.68 10.02
N PHE A 244 9.97 11.53 8.86
CA PHE A 244 10.66 11.64 7.58
C PHE A 244 10.25 12.89 6.80
N ILE A 245 8.98 13.07 6.49
CA ILE A 245 8.53 14.17 5.62
C ILE A 245 8.75 15.53 6.30
N LEU A 246 8.32 15.68 7.55
CA LEU A 246 8.44 16.94 8.28
C LEU A 246 9.88 17.26 8.71
N SER A 247 10.68 16.24 9.02
CA SER A 247 12.09 16.44 9.39
C SER A 247 13.00 16.70 8.18
N THR A 248 12.52 16.46 6.95
CA THR A 248 13.30 16.78 5.74
C THR A 248 13.44 18.31 5.62
N PRO A 249 14.68 18.83 5.59
CA PRO A 249 14.91 20.28 5.51
C PRO A 249 14.24 20.88 4.28
N THR A 250 13.57 22.01 4.43
CA THR A 250 13.10 22.81 3.29
C THR A 250 14.29 23.59 2.72
N ARG A 251 14.66 23.31 1.49
CA ARG A 251 15.63 24.13 0.78
C ARG A 251 15.00 25.53 0.58
N LYS A 252 15.58 26.56 1.19
CA LYS A 252 15.24 27.96 0.83
C LYS A 252 15.61 28.11 -0.64
N ILE A 253 14.60 28.34 -1.48
CA ILE A 253 14.83 28.78 -2.86
C ILE A 253 15.33 30.20 -2.72
N GLU A 254 16.64 30.40 -2.82
CA GLU A 254 17.18 31.74 -3.05
C GLU A 254 16.59 32.20 -4.38
N LYS A 255 15.65 33.13 -4.29
CA LYS A 255 15.16 33.85 -5.47
C LYS A 255 16.35 34.64 -6.01
N LYS A 256 16.98 34.13 -7.08
CA LYS A 256 17.84 34.91 -7.94
C LYS A 256 16.99 35.83 -8.78
#